data_003b9621f07a3e7a6482fc4abf4277d0
#
_entry.id   003b9621f07a3e7a6482fc4abf4277d0
#
_cell.length_a   1.000
_cell.length_b   1.000
_cell.length_c   1.000
_cell.angle_alpha   90.00
_cell.angle_beta   90.00
_cell.angle_gamma   90.00
#
_symmetry.space_group_name_H-M   'P 1'
#
loop_
_entity.id
_entity.type
_entity.pdbx_description
1 polymer ?
#
loop_
_entity_poly.entity_id
_entity_poly.type
_entity_poly.pdbx_seq_one_letter_code
_entity_poly.pdbx_strand_id
1 'polypeptide(L)'
;MVRGNHDDPSYFNKEKIKHERCRTIPDYSIIQACGHNILCIGGAVSIDRNYRKKHDAKYHLSGTASYWADEMPYYDEAILNEIGKQIRIDTVITHTAPSFCELISKNGLSGWTALDPAIPADCEIDRKTMDLIYKHLKADRHPVHHWYYGHFHQSWNSEINGILFSMLDIMEFKELRSSNPAS
;
A
#
# COMPACT_ATOMS: atom_id res chain seq x y z
N MET A 1 -8.26 -0.59 8.00
CA MET A 1 -7.47 0.50 7.40
C MET A 1 -6.07 -0.03 7.15
N VAL A 2 -5.60 -0.01 5.90
CA VAL A 2 -4.22 -0.32 5.50
C VAL A 2 -3.36 0.91 5.77
N ARG A 3 -2.12 0.73 6.19
CA ARG A 3 -1.18 1.80 6.55
C ARG A 3 -0.79 2.64 5.32
N GLY A 4 -0.91 3.94 5.41
CA GLY A 4 -0.33 4.89 4.46
C GLY A 4 1.07 5.36 4.88
N ASN A 5 1.68 6.22 4.07
CA ASN A 5 2.98 6.85 4.38
C ASN A 5 2.87 8.01 5.40
N HIS A 6 1.67 8.46 5.70
CA HIS A 6 1.40 9.48 6.73
C HIS A 6 0.89 8.89 8.05
N ASP A 7 0.87 7.57 8.17
CA ASP A 7 0.41 6.88 9.37
C ASP A 7 1.59 6.41 10.22
N ASP A 8 1.48 6.54 11.54
CA ASP A 8 2.46 5.98 12.48
C ASP A 8 2.43 4.43 12.40
N PRO A 9 3.51 3.76 11.92
CA PRO A 9 3.54 2.32 11.76
C PRO A 9 3.27 1.56 13.06
N SER A 10 3.60 2.14 14.21
CA SER A 10 3.39 1.51 15.51
C SER A 10 1.93 1.23 15.85
N TYR A 11 0.99 1.95 15.23
CA TYR A 11 -0.45 1.71 15.42
C TYR A 11 -0.94 0.48 14.66
N PHE A 12 -0.25 0.08 13.60
CA PHE A 12 -0.63 -1.05 12.76
C PHE A 12 -0.03 -2.36 13.27
N ASN A 13 1.20 -2.34 13.74
CA ASN A 13 1.90 -3.55 14.22
C ASN A 13 1.27 -4.22 15.45
N LYS A 14 0.44 -3.51 16.20
CA LYS A 14 -0.14 -3.98 17.47
C LYS A 14 -1.66 -3.88 17.53
N GLU A 15 -2.32 -3.64 16.40
CA GLU A 15 -3.77 -3.37 16.37
C GLU A 15 -4.21 -2.39 17.48
N LYS A 16 -3.46 -1.32 17.67
CA LYS A 16 -3.70 -0.36 18.77
C LYS A 16 -5.05 0.37 18.63
N ILE A 17 -5.51 0.56 17.39
CA ILE A 17 -6.80 1.18 17.14
C ILE A 17 -7.82 0.07 16.89
N LYS A 18 -8.67 -0.17 17.88
CA LYS A 18 -9.83 -1.07 17.81
C LYS A 18 -11.08 -0.25 18.03
N HIS A 19 -11.62 0.30 16.97
CA HIS A 19 -12.91 0.97 17.00
C HIS A 19 -13.96 0.07 16.34
N GLU A 20 -15.22 0.16 16.75
CA GLU A 20 -16.31 -0.66 16.21
C GLU A 20 -16.37 -0.67 14.67
N ARG A 21 -16.04 0.47 14.03
CA ARG A 21 -16.10 0.65 12.57
C ARG A 21 -14.75 0.87 11.91
N CYS A 22 -13.64 0.83 12.66
CA CYS A 22 -12.31 1.06 12.13
C CYS A 22 -11.27 0.22 12.89
N ARG A 23 -10.48 -0.55 12.14
CA ARG A 23 -9.33 -1.29 12.67
C ARG A 23 -8.11 -1.00 11.84
N THR A 24 -6.97 -0.83 12.49
CA THR A 24 -5.67 -0.85 11.81
C THR A 24 -5.32 -2.29 11.48
N ILE A 25 -4.83 -2.51 10.27
CA ILE A 25 -4.52 -3.85 9.74
C ILE A 25 -3.01 -3.93 9.57
N PRO A 26 -2.33 -4.86 10.28
CA PRO A 26 -0.90 -5.11 10.08
C PRO A 26 -0.60 -5.50 8.64
N ASP A 27 0.62 -5.21 8.18
CA ASP A 27 1.07 -5.63 6.86
C ASP A 27 1.05 -7.17 6.75
N TYR A 28 0.79 -7.69 5.56
CA TYR A 28 0.59 -9.12 5.26
C TYR A 28 -0.62 -9.77 5.93
N SER A 29 -1.54 -8.99 6.49
CA SER A 29 -2.80 -9.53 6.99
C SER A 29 -3.71 -9.99 5.84
N ILE A 30 -4.46 -11.06 6.12
CA ILE A 30 -5.51 -11.56 5.23
C ILE A 30 -6.87 -11.21 5.80
N ILE A 31 -7.68 -10.54 5.01
CA ILE A 31 -9.09 -10.26 5.32
C ILE A 31 -9.96 -11.13 4.44
N GLN A 32 -10.91 -11.82 5.06
CA GLN A 32 -11.95 -12.54 4.34
C GLN A 32 -13.25 -11.71 4.36
N ALA A 33 -13.69 -11.25 3.20
CA ALA A 33 -14.89 -10.44 3.07
C ALA A 33 -15.55 -10.66 1.71
N CYS A 34 -16.87 -10.74 1.68
CA CYS A 34 -17.67 -10.89 0.44
C CYS A 34 -17.22 -12.06 -0.45
N GLY A 35 -16.71 -13.15 0.15
CA GLY A 35 -16.18 -14.30 -0.58
C GLY A 35 -14.76 -14.13 -1.13
N HIS A 36 -14.10 -13.01 -0.83
CA HIS A 36 -12.72 -12.72 -1.23
C HIS A 36 -11.72 -13.02 -0.13
N ASN A 37 -10.52 -13.44 -0.54
CA ASN A 37 -9.32 -13.52 0.30
C ASN A 37 -8.40 -12.36 -0.06
N ILE A 38 -8.38 -11.35 0.79
CA ILE A 38 -7.77 -10.05 0.52
C ILE A 38 -6.43 -9.95 1.25
N LEU A 39 -5.32 -9.86 0.52
CA LEU A 39 -4.00 -9.55 1.09
C LEU A 39 -3.87 -8.04 1.26
N CYS A 40 -3.48 -7.60 2.47
CA CYS A 40 -3.31 -6.19 2.81
C CYS A 40 -1.84 -5.88 3.12
N ILE A 41 -1.23 -4.89 2.43
CA ILE A 41 0.13 -4.43 2.66
C ILE A 41 0.17 -2.90 2.56
N GLY A 42 0.63 -2.25 3.62
CA GLY A 42 0.70 -0.80 3.72
C GLY A 42 2.05 -0.21 3.34
N GLY A 43 2.13 1.10 3.46
CA GLY A 43 3.36 1.87 3.31
C GLY A 43 3.63 2.38 1.90
N ALA A 44 4.34 3.48 1.85
CA ALA A 44 4.91 4.10 0.65
C ALA A 44 5.96 5.14 1.04
N VAL A 45 6.75 5.60 0.09
CA VAL A 45 7.71 6.69 0.27
C VAL A 45 7.00 8.04 0.36
N SER A 46 7.36 8.83 1.37
CA SER A 46 6.94 10.23 1.47
C SER A 46 7.90 11.15 0.71
N ILE A 47 7.40 11.79 -0.33
CA ILE A 47 8.19 12.77 -1.10
C ILE A 47 8.45 14.07 -0.32
N ASP A 48 7.62 14.36 0.68
CA ASP A 48 7.69 15.54 1.56
C ASP A 48 8.44 15.29 2.89
N ARG A 49 9.12 14.14 3.02
CA ARG A 49 9.76 13.69 4.28
C ARG A 49 10.72 14.70 4.89
N ASN A 50 11.52 15.40 4.08
CA ASN A 50 12.44 16.41 4.58
C ASN A 50 11.73 17.65 5.12
N TYR A 51 10.59 18.02 4.53
CA TYR A 51 9.74 19.07 5.07
C TYR A 51 9.17 18.66 6.43
N ARG A 52 8.62 17.45 6.54
CA ARG A 52 8.05 16.92 7.80
C ARG A 52 9.11 16.83 8.91
N LYS A 53 10.30 16.28 8.63
CA LYS A 53 11.42 16.23 9.58
C LYS A 53 11.80 17.62 10.12
N LYS A 54 11.89 18.63 9.24
CA LYS A 54 12.21 20.01 9.63
C LYS A 54 11.07 20.62 10.47
N HIS A 55 9.83 20.32 10.12
CA HIS A 55 8.65 20.78 10.86
C HIS A 55 8.67 20.20 12.28
N ASP A 56 8.86 18.88 12.43
CA ASP A 56 8.92 18.21 13.72
C ASP A 56 10.05 18.76 14.60
N ALA A 57 11.23 18.98 14.03
CA ALA A 57 12.36 19.57 14.72
C ALA A 57 12.09 21.01 15.18
N LYS A 58 11.42 21.82 14.34
CA LYS A 58 11.13 23.23 14.63
C LYS A 58 10.12 23.41 15.77
N TYR A 59 9.09 22.56 15.80
CA TYR A 59 8.01 22.73 16.76
C TYR A 59 8.16 21.86 18.01
N HIS A 60 9.29 21.12 18.15
CA HIS A 60 9.55 20.25 19.31
C HIS A 60 8.33 19.42 19.71
N LEU A 61 7.66 18.86 18.71
CA LEU A 61 6.45 18.06 18.91
C LEU A 61 6.83 16.73 19.58
N SER A 62 7.19 16.82 20.87
CA SER A 62 7.42 15.64 21.69
C SER A 62 6.14 14.81 21.73
N GLY A 63 6.14 13.69 21.04
CA GLY A 63 5.05 12.73 21.06
C GLY A 63 4.20 12.60 19.80
N THR A 64 4.36 13.48 18.81
CA THR A 64 3.66 13.37 17.52
C THR A 64 4.65 13.60 16.37
N ALA A 65 5.43 12.58 16.04
CA ALA A 65 6.20 12.59 14.80
C ALA A 65 5.25 12.68 13.61
N SER A 66 5.64 13.41 12.57
CA SER A 66 4.91 13.46 11.30
C SER A 66 5.60 12.66 10.18
N TYR A 67 6.77 12.10 10.48
CA TYR A 67 7.55 11.24 9.59
C TYR A 67 8.11 10.03 10.35
N TRP A 68 8.06 8.87 9.73
CA TRP A 68 8.58 7.61 10.25
C TRP A 68 9.52 6.98 9.23
N ALA A 69 10.71 6.57 9.68
CA ALA A 69 11.75 6.00 8.81
C ALA A 69 11.37 4.62 8.24
N ASP A 70 10.42 3.94 8.88
CA ASP A 70 9.88 2.64 8.52
C ASP A 70 8.52 2.74 7.78
N GLU A 71 8.27 3.88 7.12
CA GLU A 71 7.04 4.11 6.36
C GLU A 71 6.92 3.25 5.09
N MET A 72 8.05 2.82 4.52
CA MET A 72 8.08 2.08 3.27
C MET A 72 7.50 0.66 3.41
N PRO A 73 6.93 0.09 2.34
CA PRO A 73 6.63 -1.33 2.31
C PRO A 73 7.91 -2.16 2.28
N TYR A 74 7.82 -3.40 2.71
CA TYR A 74 8.91 -4.37 2.63
C TYR A 74 8.46 -5.65 1.96
N TYR A 75 9.39 -6.40 1.36
CA TYR A 75 9.13 -7.71 0.80
C TYR A 75 9.56 -8.80 1.80
N ASP A 76 8.64 -9.69 2.14
CA ASP A 76 8.89 -10.84 3.02
C ASP A 76 8.46 -12.13 2.31
N GLU A 77 9.45 -12.82 1.76
CA GLU A 77 9.25 -14.09 1.06
C GLU A 77 8.74 -15.18 1.98
N ALA A 78 9.20 -15.22 3.23
CA ALA A 78 8.82 -16.25 4.18
C ALA A 78 7.33 -16.14 4.55
N ILE A 79 6.86 -14.92 4.81
CA ILE A 79 5.44 -14.69 5.10
C ILE A 79 4.58 -15.03 3.89
N LEU A 80 4.96 -14.62 2.69
CA LEU A 80 4.19 -14.93 1.46
C LEU A 80 4.13 -16.43 1.20
N ASN A 81 5.24 -17.16 1.39
CA ASN A 81 5.26 -18.62 1.30
C ASN A 81 4.32 -19.29 2.31
N GLU A 82 4.25 -18.79 3.56
CA GLU A 82 3.33 -19.32 4.56
C GLU A 82 1.86 -19.02 4.19
N ILE A 83 1.58 -17.83 3.69
CA ILE A 83 0.25 -17.48 3.16
C ILE A 83 -0.16 -18.43 2.04
N GLY A 84 0.74 -18.66 1.06
CA GLY A 84 0.48 -19.52 -0.10
C GLY A 84 0.18 -20.97 0.24
N LYS A 85 0.70 -21.48 1.39
CA LYS A 85 0.37 -22.82 1.90
C LYS A 85 -1.03 -22.92 2.49
N GLN A 86 -1.55 -21.83 3.02
CA GLN A 86 -2.77 -21.82 3.82
C GLN A 86 -3.99 -21.34 3.03
N ILE A 87 -3.81 -20.35 2.14
CA ILE A 87 -4.94 -19.69 1.49
C ILE A 87 -4.57 -19.21 0.09
N ARG A 88 -5.55 -19.11 -0.81
CA ARG A 88 -5.40 -18.53 -2.14
C ARG A 88 -5.92 -17.10 -2.14
N ILE A 89 -5.05 -16.16 -2.48
CA ILE A 89 -5.35 -14.73 -2.58
C ILE A 89 -5.98 -14.45 -3.94
N ASP A 90 -7.11 -13.77 -3.94
CA ASP A 90 -7.80 -13.32 -5.15
C ASP A 90 -7.84 -11.79 -5.28
N THR A 91 -7.65 -11.08 -4.19
CA THR A 91 -7.68 -9.61 -4.14
C THR A 91 -6.49 -9.10 -3.33
N VAL A 92 -5.90 -7.98 -3.77
CA VAL A 92 -4.80 -7.32 -3.07
C VAL A 92 -5.18 -5.86 -2.80
N ILE A 93 -4.89 -5.37 -1.60
CA ILE A 93 -5.03 -3.96 -1.22
C ILE A 93 -3.68 -3.48 -0.71
N THR A 94 -3.11 -2.48 -1.38
CA THR A 94 -1.84 -1.85 -0.97
C THR A 94 -1.99 -0.35 -0.85
N HIS A 95 -1.00 0.34 -0.29
CA HIS A 95 -0.98 1.81 -0.33
C HIS A 95 -0.30 2.31 -1.60
N THR A 96 0.86 1.78 -1.97
CA THR A 96 1.53 2.01 -3.25
C THR A 96 1.30 0.85 -4.24
N ALA A 97 1.86 0.88 -5.45
CA ALA A 97 1.59 -0.07 -6.52
C ALA A 97 2.86 -0.55 -7.23
N PRO A 98 2.81 -1.69 -7.97
CA PRO A 98 3.88 -2.13 -8.85
C PRO A 98 4.35 -1.08 -9.85
N SER A 99 5.61 -1.17 -10.29
CA SER A 99 6.25 -0.17 -11.15
C SER A 99 5.58 -0.02 -12.52
N PHE A 100 4.92 -1.06 -13.00
CA PHE A 100 4.20 -1.08 -14.27
C PHE A 100 2.80 -0.46 -14.21
N CYS A 101 2.30 -0.10 -13.01
CA CYS A 101 1.08 0.69 -12.88
C CYS A 101 1.41 2.15 -13.18
N GLU A 102 0.88 2.68 -14.28
CA GLU A 102 1.19 4.04 -14.72
C GLU A 102 0.73 5.10 -13.72
N LEU A 103 1.58 6.13 -13.57
CA LEU A 103 1.23 7.36 -12.88
C LEU A 103 0.77 8.38 -13.93
N ILE A 104 -0.44 8.89 -13.80
CA ILE A 104 -1.01 9.87 -14.72
C ILE A 104 -0.22 11.17 -14.69
N SER A 105 0.30 11.55 -13.53
CA SER A 105 1.10 12.77 -13.37
C SER A 105 2.27 12.57 -12.42
N LYS A 106 3.43 13.06 -12.86
CA LYS A 106 4.64 13.22 -12.01
C LYS A 106 4.88 14.69 -11.67
N ASN A 107 3.86 15.53 -11.84
CA ASN A 107 3.93 16.97 -11.57
C ASN A 107 4.28 17.22 -10.11
N GLY A 108 5.21 18.15 -9.87
CA GLY A 108 5.66 18.51 -8.53
C GLY A 108 6.81 17.67 -7.97
N LEU A 109 7.11 16.49 -8.52
CA LEU A 109 8.22 15.66 -8.02
C LEU A 109 9.58 16.35 -8.13
N SER A 110 9.78 17.17 -9.18
CA SER A 110 11.03 17.89 -9.39
C SER A 110 11.38 18.86 -8.24
N GLY A 111 10.37 19.52 -7.66
CA GLY A 111 10.59 20.39 -6.50
C GLY A 111 11.04 19.62 -5.26
N TRP A 112 10.43 18.47 -5.00
CA TRP A 112 10.83 17.59 -3.89
C TRP A 112 12.20 16.95 -4.11
N THR A 113 12.51 16.54 -5.34
CA THR A 113 13.85 15.99 -5.71
C THR A 113 14.96 17.01 -5.52
N ALA A 114 14.70 18.29 -5.78
CA ALA A 114 15.67 19.35 -5.51
C ALA A 114 15.97 19.51 -4.01
N LEU A 115 15.01 19.21 -3.15
CA LEU A 115 15.15 19.25 -1.68
C LEU A 115 15.70 17.95 -1.10
N ASP A 116 15.48 16.83 -1.77
CA ASP A 116 15.93 15.50 -1.39
C ASP A 116 16.27 14.65 -2.63
N PRO A 117 17.54 14.64 -3.05
CA PRO A 117 17.98 13.90 -4.24
C PRO A 117 17.80 12.38 -4.17
N ALA A 118 17.55 11.81 -2.98
CA ALA A 118 17.34 10.37 -2.81
C ALA A 118 15.91 9.92 -3.18
N ILE A 119 14.95 10.85 -3.23
CA ILE A 119 13.53 10.53 -3.51
C ILE A 119 13.33 9.67 -4.77
N PRO A 120 13.94 9.95 -5.94
CA PRO A 120 13.70 9.12 -7.12
C PRO A 120 14.12 7.66 -6.93
N ALA A 121 15.26 7.43 -6.27
CA ALA A 121 15.75 6.08 -6.00
C ALA A 121 14.86 5.34 -4.99
N ASP A 122 14.40 6.02 -3.94
CA ASP A 122 13.54 5.45 -2.93
C ASP A 122 12.14 5.14 -3.49
N CYS A 123 11.57 6.01 -4.34
CA CYS A 123 10.34 5.73 -5.07
C CYS A 123 10.48 4.51 -6.00
N GLU A 124 11.65 4.32 -6.61
CA GLU A 124 11.91 3.14 -7.44
C GLU A 124 11.98 1.86 -6.58
N ILE A 125 12.64 1.92 -5.41
CA ILE A 125 12.71 0.80 -4.46
C ILE A 125 11.31 0.44 -3.96
N ASP A 126 10.53 1.42 -3.57
CA ASP A 126 9.13 1.27 -3.15
C ASP A 126 8.31 0.49 -4.19
N ARG A 127 8.35 0.95 -5.43
CA ARG A 127 7.63 0.32 -6.55
C ARG A 127 8.16 -1.08 -6.87
N LYS A 128 9.48 -1.28 -6.85
CA LYS A 128 10.10 -2.60 -7.04
C LYS A 128 9.74 -3.60 -5.94
N THR A 129 9.52 -3.14 -4.72
CA THR A 129 9.00 -3.98 -3.64
C THR A 129 7.64 -4.56 -3.99
N MET A 130 6.74 -3.74 -4.55
CA MET A 130 5.44 -4.21 -5.04
C MET A 130 5.58 -5.15 -6.25
N ASP A 131 6.57 -4.93 -7.13
CA ASP A 131 6.88 -5.87 -8.23
C ASP A 131 7.28 -7.26 -7.73
N LEU A 132 8.05 -7.33 -6.65
CA LEU A 132 8.45 -8.60 -6.03
C LEU A 132 7.23 -9.33 -5.45
N ILE A 133 6.35 -8.63 -4.75
CA ILE A 133 5.11 -9.19 -4.21
C ILE A 133 4.23 -9.69 -5.36
N TYR A 134 4.03 -8.90 -6.41
CA TYR A 134 3.28 -9.31 -7.59
C TYR A 134 3.85 -10.58 -8.23
N LYS A 135 5.17 -10.62 -8.46
CA LYS A 135 5.85 -11.78 -9.05
C LYS A 135 5.69 -13.03 -8.18
N HIS A 136 5.80 -12.89 -6.87
CA HIS A 136 5.62 -13.99 -5.92
C HIS A 136 4.20 -14.57 -6.01
N LEU A 137 3.17 -13.72 -5.92
CA LEU A 137 1.78 -14.14 -6.02
C LEU A 137 1.47 -14.84 -7.35
N LYS A 138 2.07 -14.37 -8.45
CA LYS A 138 1.92 -15.02 -9.77
C LYS A 138 2.65 -16.37 -9.84
N ALA A 139 3.87 -16.47 -9.29
CA ALA A 139 4.65 -17.71 -9.26
C ALA A 139 3.93 -18.80 -8.45
N ASP A 140 3.32 -18.45 -7.33
CA ASP A 140 2.53 -19.33 -6.48
C ASP A 140 1.12 -19.59 -7.02
N ARG A 141 0.80 -19.04 -8.20
CA ARG A 141 -0.48 -19.23 -8.89
C ARG A 141 -1.68 -18.80 -8.05
N HIS A 142 -1.54 -17.74 -7.26
CA HIS A 142 -2.69 -17.11 -6.62
C HIS A 142 -3.66 -16.59 -7.68
N PRO A 143 -4.98 -16.81 -7.56
CA PRO A 143 -5.97 -16.37 -8.53
C PRO A 143 -6.28 -14.88 -8.41
N VAL A 144 -5.25 -14.03 -8.29
CA VAL A 144 -5.42 -12.58 -8.14
C VAL A 144 -6.06 -12.02 -9.39
N HIS A 145 -7.19 -11.34 -9.22
CA HIS A 145 -7.92 -10.67 -10.30
C HIS A 145 -8.24 -9.19 -9.99
N HIS A 146 -8.06 -8.75 -8.73
CA HIS A 146 -8.16 -7.34 -8.36
C HIS A 146 -6.98 -6.89 -7.51
N TRP A 147 -6.48 -5.68 -7.80
CA TRP A 147 -5.45 -5.01 -7.01
C TRP A 147 -5.83 -3.55 -6.83
N TYR A 148 -6.19 -3.17 -5.61
CA TYR A 148 -6.55 -1.80 -5.24
C TYR A 148 -5.38 -1.10 -4.56
N TYR A 149 -5.16 0.18 -4.88
CA TYR A 149 -4.13 0.98 -4.25
C TYR A 149 -4.51 2.48 -4.26
N GLY A 150 -3.83 3.30 -3.45
CA GLY A 150 -4.05 4.74 -3.35
C GLY A 150 -2.75 5.52 -3.57
N HIS A 151 -2.36 6.36 -2.61
CA HIS A 151 -1.11 7.13 -2.51
C HIS A 151 -0.96 8.26 -3.54
N PHE A 152 -1.32 8.06 -4.79
CA PHE A 152 -1.03 9.00 -5.89
C PHE A 152 -2.14 10.03 -6.13
N HIS A 153 -3.20 10.01 -5.34
CA HIS A 153 -4.31 10.96 -5.36
C HIS A 153 -4.91 11.14 -6.76
N GLN A 154 -5.21 10.05 -7.43
CA GLN A 154 -5.78 10.02 -8.78
C GLN A 154 -6.63 8.76 -8.93
N SER A 155 -7.66 8.83 -9.77
CA SER A 155 -8.44 7.66 -10.18
C SER A 155 -7.90 7.08 -11.48
N TRP A 156 -7.61 5.79 -11.48
CA TRP A 156 -7.16 5.08 -12.66
C TRP A 156 -7.49 3.60 -12.59
N ASN A 157 -7.82 2.98 -13.72
CA ASN A 157 -8.06 1.56 -13.80
C ASN A 157 -7.43 1.01 -15.08
N SER A 158 -6.80 -0.14 -14.97
CA SER A 158 -6.30 -0.88 -16.13
C SER A 158 -6.23 -2.37 -15.83
N GLU A 159 -6.53 -3.18 -16.83
CA GLU A 159 -6.30 -4.60 -16.77
C GLU A 159 -4.90 -4.92 -17.30
N ILE A 160 -4.07 -5.53 -16.45
CA ILE A 160 -2.69 -5.90 -16.77
C ILE A 160 -2.51 -7.37 -16.39
N ASN A 161 -2.17 -8.21 -17.37
CA ASN A 161 -1.93 -9.65 -17.18
C ASN A 161 -3.10 -10.38 -16.47
N GLY A 162 -4.35 -10.00 -16.78
CA GLY A 162 -5.57 -10.59 -16.21
C GLY A 162 -5.90 -10.12 -14.79
N ILE A 163 -5.26 -9.05 -14.32
CA ILE A 163 -5.56 -8.41 -13.03
C ILE A 163 -6.05 -6.99 -13.29
N LEU A 164 -7.21 -6.64 -12.73
CA LEU A 164 -7.71 -5.28 -12.73
C LEU A 164 -7.02 -4.48 -11.62
N PHE A 165 -6.10 -3.59 -12.01
CA PHE A 165 -5.48 -2.62 -11.11
C PHE A 165 -6.36 -1.38 -11.01
N SER A 166 -6.68 -0.97 -9.78
CA SER A 166 -7.52 0.20 -9.50
C SER A 166 -6.82 1.14 -8.54
N MET A 167 -6.39 2.31 -9.04
CA MET A 167 -5.92 3.41 -8.23
C MET A 167 -7.12 4.23 -7.76
N LEU A 168 -7.19 4.49 -6.46
CA LEU A 168 -8.27 5.25 -5.84
C LEU A 168 -7.77 6.64 -5.44
N ASP A 169 -8.55 7.64 -5.80
CA ASP A 169 -8.32 9.02 -5.38
C ASP A 169 -8.75 9.23 -3.92
N ILE A 170 -8.46 10.41 -3.38
CA ILE A 170 -8.88 10.81 -2.03
C ILE A 170 -10.42 10.74 -1.94
N MET A 171 -10.91 10.07 -0.91
CA MET A 171 -12.35 9.86 -0.66
C MET A 171 -13.09 9.10 -1.77
N GLU A 172 -12.36 8.42 -2.66
CA GLU A 172 -12.98 7.50 -3.62
C GLU A 172 -13.31 6.17 -2.95
N PHE A 173 -14.46 5.61 -3.30
CA PHE A 173 -14.94 4.32 -2.81
C PHE A 173 -15.14 3.36 -3.96
N LYS A 174 -14.71 2.12 -3.77
CA LYS A 174 -15.01 0.99 -4.67
C LYS A 174 -15.77 -0.07 -3.89
N GLU A 175 -16.88 -0.52 -4.46
CA GLU A 175 -17.61 -1.67 -3.93
C GLU A 175 -16.85 -2.95 -4.28
N LEU A 176 -16.57 -3.77 -3.28
CA LEU A 176 -16.09 -5.13 -3.48
C LEU A 176 -17.33 -6.04 -3.63
N ARG A 177 -17.66 -6.38 -4.86
CA ARG A 177 -18.80 -7.25 -5.14
C ARG A 177 -18.49 -8.69 -4.75
N SER A 178 -19.51 -9.43 -4.29
CA SER A 178 -19.34 -10.84 -3.95
C SER A 178 -18.77 -11.63 -5.13
N SER A 179 -17.78 -12.48 -4.87
CA SER A 179 -17.24 -13.42 -5.85
C SER A 179 -18.25 -14.52 -6.23
N ASN A 180 -19.27 -14.75 -5.39
CA ASN A 180 -20.40 -15.62 -5.70
C ASN A 180 -21.60 -14.72 -6.03
N PRO A 181 -22.00 -14.58 -7.32
CA PRO A 181 -23.27 -13.97 -7.65
C PRO A 181 -24.36 -14.80 -6.95
N ALA A 182 -25.25 -14.13 -6.23
CA ALA A 182 -26.37 -14.78 -5.60
C ALA A 182 -27.12 -15.65 -6.63
N SER A 183 -27.12 -16.95 -6.39
CA SER A 183 -27.90 -17.94 -7.12
C SER A 183 -29.39 -17.71 -6.93
#